data_c57d65bf9a34e18fd969f9d36772d132
#
_entry.id   c57d65bf9a34e18fd969f9d36772d132
#
_cell.length_a   1.000
_cell.length_b   1.000
_cell.length_c   1.000
_cell.angle_alpha   90.00
_cell.angle_beta   90.00
_cell.angle_gamma   90.00
#
_symmetry.space_group_name_H-M   'P 1'
#
loop_
_entity.id
_entity.type
_entity.pdbx_description
1 polymer ?
#
loop_
_entity_poly.entity_id
_entity_poly.type
_entity_poly.pdbx_seq_one_letter_code
_entity_poly.pdbx_strand_id
1 'polypeptide(L)'
;MRNGTPGFVPGRLVQAREAQGYITREALARRVAKSASTVQRWEEGSATPEPDALRVLAEALNVRPEHFLRPLQRSDRPVFFRSLASTLKREKALQRARMAWLFDLSSALQEYVELPVVDIPDVLAGASFKQLRNEDLERIALELREHWGLGHGPCVDVVAFMERNGFVVASEEMGTARLDGLCRWHDDEQRPYVLLADDKMSFSRRQMDAAHEMSHAILHRGVTMEEFEEHFDLIEQQAFRLASAFLLPHTVYPEETRFHSLSEFEALKDRWKVSIKAQIKRLADLDILDTEAARTLYKSYSARGWSRGEPFDDVWTVPRPRALAEALNAVVDAQLRTKSELLSSDLTISARDAESLAGLPIGWFDDHQSSIIKLIPRADQPRFSTGRSGAVLPFRGDGK
;
A
#
# COMPACT_ATOMS: atom_id res chain seq x y z
N MET A 1 22.32 -11.83 38.67
CA MET A 1 22.17 -10.92 37.51
C MET A 1 20.96 -11.39 36.71
N ARG A 2 19.96 -10.54 36.51
CA ARG A 2 18.84 -10.87 35.65
C ARG A 2 19.34 -10.82 34.21
N ASN A 3 19.43 -11.97 33.55
CA ASN A 3 19.89 -12.04 32.16
C ASN A 3 18.76 -11.58 31.25
N GLY A 4 18.94 -10.41 30.61
CA GLY A 4 18.03 -10.00 29.55
C GLY A 4 18.07 -10.94 28.34
N THR A 5 17.21 -10.73 27.35
CA THR A 5 17.13 -11.59 26.16
C THR A 5 18.34 -11.37 25.24
N PRO A 6 19.20 -12.39 25.04
CA PRO A 6 20.29 -12.28 24.08
C PRO A 6 19.75 -12.09 22.65
N GLY A 7 20.46 -11.30 21.84
CA GLY A 7 20.07 -11.04 20.45
C GLY A 7 18.92 -10.04 20.28
N PHE A 8 18.40 -9.45 21.35
CA PHE A 8 17.36 -8.43 21.26
C PHE A 8 17.83 -7.24 20.42
N VAL A 9 17.03 -6.83 19.45
CA VAL A 9 17.31 -5.71 18.54
C VAL A 9 16.42 -4.51 18.92
N PRO A 10 16.97 -3.47 19.55
CA PRO A 10 16.22 -2.31 20.03
C PRO A 10 15.36 -1.63 18.96
N GLY A 11 15.88 -1.51 17.74
CA GLY A 11 15.17 -0.90 16.63
C GLY A 11 13.90 -1.66 16.22
N ARG A 12 13.84 -2.98 16.44
CA ARG A 12 12.61 -3.77 16.22
C ARG A 12 11.51 -3.43 17.21
N LEU A 13 11.87 -3.06 18.44
CA LEU A 13 10.89 -2.58 19.43
C LEU A 13 10.30 -1.24 18.98
N VAL A 14 11.15 -0.30 18.56
CA VAL A 14 10.69 1.01 18.02
C VAL A 14 9.76 0.78 16.83
N GLN A 15 10.16 -0.06 15.87
CA GLN A 15 9.40 -0.40 14.68
C GLN A 15 8.02 -0.98 15.03
N ALA A 16 7.96 -2.00 15.88
CA ALA A 16 6.69 -2.63 16.26
C ALA A 16 5.77 -1.64 17.02
N ARG A 17 6.36 -0.81 17.90
CA ARG A 17 5.61 0.23 18.62
C ARG A 17 4.97 1.24 17.66
N GLU A 18 5.74 1.72 16.69
CA GLU A 18 5.26 2.68 15.69
C GLU A 18 4.23 2.05 14.74
N ALA A 19 4.47 0.82 14.27
CA ALA A 19 3.55 0.10 13.39
C ALA A 19 2.18 -0.16 14.03
N GLN A 20 2.14 -0.32 15.37
CA GLN A 20 0.90 -0.47 16.14
C GLN A 20 0.33 0.88 16.62
N GLY A 21 0.88 2.00 16.16
CA GLY A 21 0.36 3.33 16.46
C GLY A 21 0.63 3.84 17.88
N TYR A 22 1.46 3.15 18.68
CA TYR A 22 1.93 3.68 19.97
C TYR A 22 3.00 4.74 19.75
N ILE A 23 2.59 6.00 19.71
CA ILE A 23 3.46 7.12 19.34
C ILE A 23 4.52 7.37 20.37
N THR A 24 4.17 7.24 21.66
CA THR A 24 5.05 7.55 22.76
C THR A 24 5.44 6.31 23.54
N ARG A 25 6.62 6.36 24.16
CA ARG A 25 7.09 5.31 25.07
C ARG A 25 6.18 5.12 26.26
N GLU A 26 5.54 6.21 26.74
CA GLU A 26 4.57 6.18 27.84
C GLU A 26 3.30 5.39 27.47
N ALA A 27 2.85 5.49 26.23
CA ALA A 27 1.68 4.75 25.76
C ALA A 27 1.96 3.24 25.78
N LEU A 28 3.11 2.80 25.27
CA LEU A 28 3.52 1.40 25.33
C LEU A 28 3.79 0.96 26.77
N ALA A 29 4.49 1.79 27.58
CA ALA A 29 4.84 1.49 28.98
C ALA A 29 3.58 1.19 29.82
N ARG A 30 2.52 1.97 29.67
CA ARG A 30 1.22 1.70 30.30
C ARG A 30 0.63 0.36 29.87
N ARG A 31 0.74 0.03 28.59
CA ARG A 31 0.18 -1.21 28.03
C ARG A 31 0.89 -2.45 28.57
N VAL A 32 2.21 -2.37 28.81
CA VAL A 32 3.05 -3.50 29.25
C VAL A 32 3.35 -3.44 30.77
N ALA A 33 2.68 -2.59 31.53
CA ALA A 33 2.87 -2.41 32.98
C ALA A 33 4.34 -2.16 33.38
N LYS A 34 5.05 -1.31 32.62
CA LYS A 34 6.44 -0.88 32.87
C LYS A 34 6.52 0.63 32.97
N SER A 35 7.66 1.16 33.45
CA SER A 35 7.93 2.59 33.40
C SER A 35 8.37 3.03 32.00
N ALA A 36 8.09 4.29 31.63
CA ALA A 36 8.56 4.87 30.37
C ALA A 36 10.09 4.81 30.27
N SER A 37 10.81 5.00 31.38
CA SER A 37 12.27 4.88 31.44
C SER A 37 12.77 3.45 31.17
N THR A 38 11.98 2.44 31.52
CA THR A 38 12.31 1.04 31.18
C THR A 38 12.20 0.82 29.67
N VAL A 39 11.09 1.24 29.05
CA VAL A 39 10.90 1.16 27.60
C VAL A 39 12.00 1.94 26.88
N GLN A 40 12.32 3.15 27.36
CA GLN A 40 13.39 3.96 26.80
C GLN A 40 14.73 3.20 26.79
N ARG A 41 15.13 2.59 27.91
CA ARG A 41 16.38 1.83 27.97
C ARG A 41 16.40 0.63 27.01
N TRP A 42 15.25 -0.01 26.79
CA TRP A 42 15.14 -1.10 25.81
C TRP A 42 15.29 -0.56 24.38
N GLU A 43 14.66 0.56 24.04
CA GLU A 43 14.78 1.17 22.72
C GLU A 43 16.16 1.75 22.42
N GLU A 44 16.88 2.20 23.46
CA GLU A 44 18.25 2.70 23.36
C GLU A 44 19.33 1.59 23.44
N GLY A 45 18.92 0.36 23.76
CA GLY A 45 19.82 -0.78 23.88
C GLY A 45 20.69 -0.79 25.14
N SER A 46 20.46 0.14 26.09
CA SER A 46 21.17 0.19 27.37
C SER A 46 20.68 -0.88 28.36
N ALA A 47 19.55 -1.52 28.06
CA ALA A 47 19.05 -2.73 28.72
C ALA A 47 18.28 -3.58 27.70
N THR A 48 18.14 -4.87 27.98
CA THR A 48 17.30 -5.78 27.19
C THR A 48 16.15 -6.30 28.06
N PRO A 49 14.94 -6.54 27.48
CA PRO A 49 13.85 -7.13 28.23
C PRO A 49 14.19 -8.57 28.66
N GLU A 50 13.72 -8.95 29.86
CA GLU A 50 13.76 -10.36 30.27
C GLU A 50 12.75 -11.18 29.43
N PRO A 51 12.90 -12.51 29.31
CA PRO A 51 12.03 -13.34 28.48
C PRO A 51 10.52 -13.15 28.73
N ASP A 52 10.12 -12.99 29.99
CA ASP A 52 8.70 -12.73 30.31
C ASP A 52 8.25 -11.34 29.85
N ALA A 53 9.12 -10.34 30.01
CA ALA A 53 8.83 -8.98 29.50
C ALA A 53 8.78 -8.95 27.95
N LEU A 54 9.63 -9.76 27.30
CA LEU A 54 9.62 -9.90 25.85
C LEU A 54 8.29 -10.49 25.35
N ARG A 55 7.75 -11.50 26.03
CA ARG A 55 6.43 -12.06 25.70
C ARG A 55 5.32 -11.03 25.87
N VAL A 56 5.32 -10.29 26.96
CA VAL A 56 4.34 -9.20 27.21
C VAL A 56 4.45 -8.11 26.14
N LEU A 57 5.67 -7.76 25.71
CA LEU A 57 5.87 -6.83 24.59
C LEU A 57 5.29 -7.38 23.27
N ALA A 58 5.56 -8.65 22.97
CA ALA A 58 5.07 -9.32 21.78
C ALA A 58 3.54 -9.33 21.72
N GLU A 59 2.87 -9.69 22.81
CA GLU A 59 1.41 -9.65 22.93
C GLU A 59 0.86 -8.24 22.79
N ALA A 60 1.48 -7.27 23.48
CA ALA A 60 1.03 -5.87 23.46
C ALA A 60 1.17 -5.23 22.08
N LEU A 61 2.18 -5.64 21.31
CA LEU A 61 2.51 -5.13 19.98
C LEU A 61 2.03 -6.04 18.84
N ASN A 62 1.29 -7.10 19.20
CA ASN A 62 0.70 -8.04 18.24
C ASN A 62 1.73 -8.60 17.24
N VAL A 63 2.91 -8.95 17.76
CA VAL A 63 4.00 -9.60 17.02
C VAL A 63 4.48 -10.84 17.76
N ARG A 64 5.24 -11.70 17.10
CA ARG A 64 5.88 -12.82 17.77
C ARG A 64 7.15 -12.36 18.50
N PRO A 65 7.57 -13.05 19.59
CA PRO A 65 8.82 -12.72 20.29
C PRO A 65 10.05 -12.69 19.38
N GLU A 66 10.09 -13.55 18.35
CA GLU A 66 11.17 -13.65 17.37
C GLU A 66 11.31 -12.38 16.53
N HIS A 67 10.25 -11.57 16.42
CA HIS A 67 10.30 -10.26 15.75
C HIS A 67 11.43 -9.38 16.31
N PHE A 68 11.59 -9.39 17.62
CA PHE A 68 12.60 -8.59 18.31
C PHE A 68 14.04 -9.12 18.19
N LEU A 69 14.20 -10.32 17.63
CA LEU A 69 15.49 -10.95 17.43
C LEU A 69 15.99 -10.90 15.99
N ARG A 70 15.10 -10.54 15.04
CA ARG A 70 15.47 -10.42 13.63
C ARG A 70 16.32 -9.16 13.37
N PRO A 71 17.32 -9.24 12.48
CA PRO A 71 18.08 -8.06 12.08
C PRO A 71 17.15 -6.94 11.60
N LEU A 72 17.46 -5.72 11.97
CA LEU A 72 16.77 -4.55 11.41
C LEU A 72 17.44 -4.19 10.08
N GLN A 73 16.65 -4.15 9.02
CA GLN A 73 17.14 -3.63 7.75
C GLN A 73 17.40 -2.12 7.89
N ARG A 74 18.64 -1.73 7.73
CA ARG A 74 19.04 -0.33 7.73
C ARG A 74 19.11 0.16 6.31
N SER A 75 18.56 1.32 6.06
CA SER A 75 18.72 2.01 4.80
C SER A 75 18.73 3.51 5.08
N ASP A 76 19.70 4.17 4.47
CA ASP A 76 19.86 5.63 4.54
C ASP A 76 19.03 6.32 3.44
N ARG A 77 18.33 5.55 2.60
CA ARG A 77 17.48 6.10 1.55
C ARG A 77 16.22 6.72 2.11
N PRO A 78 15.75 7.84 1.56
CA PRO A 78 14.50 8.46 1.98
C PRO A 78 13.32 7.54 1.72
N VAL A 79 12.29 7.69 2.54
CA VAL A 79 10.93 7.27 2.20
C VAL A 79 10.25 8.49 1.60
N PHE A 80 9.82 8.39 0.36
CA PHE A 80 9.14 9.49 -0.31
C PHE A 80 7.73 9.61 0.25
N PHE A 81 7.40 10.78 0.77
CA PHE A 81 6.08 11.14 1.27
C PHE A 81 5.66 12.44 0.62
N ARG A 82 4.46 12.52 0.13
CA ARG A 82 3.88 13.73 -0.50
C ARG A 82 3.89 15.00 0.36
N SER A 83 4.25 14.94 1.63
CA SER A 83 4.23 16.09 2.53
C SER A 83 5.34 16.03 3.56
N LEU A 84 6.12 17.08 3.71
CA LEU A 84 7.08 17.25 4.81
C LEU A 84 6.45 17.83 6.09
N ALA A 85 5.14 18.08 6.14
CA ALA A 85 4.49 18.72 7.27
C ALA A 85 4.82 17.99 8.59
N SER A 86 5.30 18.73 9.57
CA SER A 86 5.68 18.22 10.90
C SER A 86 4.48 17.67 11.67
N THR A 87 3.27 18.12 11.35
CA THR A 87 2.01 17.62 11.92
C THR A 87 1.71 16.16 11.58
N LEU A 88 2.42 15.57 10.60
CA LEU A 88 2.26 14.19 10.17
C LEU A 88 3.38 13.27 10.69
N LYS A 89 4.15 13.68 11.71
CA LYS A 89 5.26 12.87 12.24
C LYS A 89 4.81 11.49 12.70
N ARG A 90 3.64 11.43 13.33
CA ARG A 90 3.03 10.19 13.81
C ARG A 90 2.71 9.24 12.66
N GLU A 91 1.91 9.75 11.72
CA GLU A 91 1.42 8.99 10.57
C GLU A 91 2.59 8.51 9.72
N LYS A 92 3.60 9.34 9.52
CA LYS A 92 4.82 8.97 8.80
C LYS A 92 5.65 7.90 9.53
N ALA A 93 5.77 7.97 10.85
CA ALA A 93 6.47 6.95 11.64
C ALA A 93 5.73 5.60 11.53
N LEU A 94 4.40 5.61 11.68
CA LEU A 94 3.57 4.44 11.50
C LEU A 94 3.77 3.84 10.10
N GLN A 95 3.63 4.63 9.06
CA GLN A 95 3.72 4.13 7.68
C GLN A 95 5.13 3.65 7.31
N ARG A 96 6.19 4.28 7.84
CA ARG A 96 7.56 3.76 7.70
C ARG A 96 7.74 2.39 8.36
N ALA A 97 7.16 2.21 9.53
CA ALA A 97 7.20 0.93 10.24
C ALA A 97 6.38 -0.14 9.50
N ARG A 98 5.22 0.22 8.94
CA ARG A 98 4.40 -0.67 8.10
C ARG A 98 5.12 -1.06 6.81
N MET A 99 5.82 -0.13 6.16
CA MET A 99 6.67 -0.42 5.00
C MET A 99 7.77 -1.42 5.35
N ALA A 100 8.38 -1.32 6.53
CA ALA A 100 9.38 -2.30 6.96
C ALA A 100 8.78 -3.68 7.24
N TRP A 101 7.52 -3.76 7.71
CA TRP A 101 6.80 -5.03 7.81
C TRP A 101 6.45 -5.61 6.44
N LEU A 102 6.17 -4.76 5.46
CA LEU A 102 5.98 -5.18 4.07
C LEU A 102 7.26 -5.81 3.51
N PHE A 103 8.44 -5.25 3.83
CA PHE A 103 9.72 -5.85 3.50
C PHE A 103 9.87 -7.25 4.13
N ASP A 104 9.62 -7.36 5.45
CA ASP A 104 9.73 -8.63 6.17
C ASP A 104 8.78 -9.69 5.59
N LEU A 105 7.53 -9.31 5.25
CA LEU A 105 6.54 -10.19 4.63
C LEU A 105 7.00 -10.66 3.24
N SER A 106 7.42 -9.74 2.40
CA SER A 106 7.87 -10.05 1.04
C SER A 106 9.12 -10.94 1.06
N SER A 107 10.11 -10.61 1.90
CA SER A 107 11.33 -11.42 2.03
C SER A 107 11.03 -12.84 2.51
N ALA A 108 10.08 -13.01 3.46
CA ALA A 108 9.67 -14.34 3.90
C ALA A 108 9.01 -15.17 2.78
N LEU A 109 8.23 -14.52 1.90
CA LEU A 109 7.60 -15.19 0.77
C LEU A 109 8.59 -15.56 -0.33
N GLN A 110 9.63 -14.76 -0.54
CA GLN A 110 10.67 -15.01 -1.53
C GLN A 110 11.55 -16.24 -1.21
N GLU A 111 11.46 -16.80 0.01
CA GLU A 111 12.02 -18.11 0.33
C GLU A 111 11.32 -19.26 -0.41
N TYR A 112 10.08 -19.05 -0.91
CA TYR A 112 9.24 -20.07 -1.53
C TYR A 112 8.85 -19.77 -2.97
N VAL A 113 8.73 -18.49 -3.33
CA VAL A 113 8.27 -18.06 -4.66
C VAL A 113 9.17 -16.96 -5.21
N GLU A 114 9.34 -16.96 -6.51
CA GLU A 114 10.01 -15.87 -7.21
C GLU A 114 9.01 -14.77 -7.56
N LEU A 115 9.27 -13.56 -7.11
CA LEU A 115 8.52 -12.39 -7.54
C LEU A 115 8.99 -11.96 -8.94
N PRO A 116 8.15 -11.24 -9.71
CA PRO A 116 8.55 -10.69 -11.01
C PRO A 116 9.88 -9.94 -10.93
N VAL A 117 10.71 -10.10 -11.93
CA VAL A 117 12.01 -9.41 -12.02
C VAL A 117 11.78 -7.89 -12.08
N VAL A 118 12.66 -7.14 -11.42
CA VAL A 118 12.61 -5.67 -11.48
C VAL A 118 13.05 -5.23 -12.88
N ASP A 119 12.10 -4.70 -13.64
CA ASP A 119 12.30 -4.19 -14.99
C ASP A 119 12.07 -2.67 -15.01
N ILE A 120 13.05 -1.93 -14.51
CA ILE A 120 13.04 -0.46 -14.47
C ILE A 120 14.30 0.04 -15.15
N PRO A 121 14.19 0.68 -16.33
CA PRO A 121 15.35 1.18 -17.05
C PRO A 121 16.00 2.37 -16.32
N ASP A 122 17.31 2.52 -16.47
CA ASP A 122 18.05 3.69 -16.01
C ASP A 122 17.83 4.86 -16.99
N VAL A 123 16.74 5.57 -16.82
CA VAL A 123 16.36 6.71 -17.69
C VAL A 123 17.20 7.97 -17.44
N LEU A 124 17.93 8.02 -16.34
CA LEU A 124 18.79 9.14 -15.99
C LEU A 124 20.19 9.00 -16.61
N ALA A 125 20.65 7.78 -16.88
CA ALA A 125 21.98 7.49 -17.45
C ALA A 125 23.12 8.26 -16.75
N GLY A 126 23.04 8.38 -15.43
CA GLY A 126 23.98 9.10 -14.58
C GLY A 126 23.75 10.61 -14.46
N ALA A 127 22.72 11.18 -15.10
CA ALA A 127 22.34 12.56 -14.92
C ALA A 127 21.68 12.77 -13.53
N SER A 128 21.81 13.98 -12.99
CA SER A 128 21.12 14.35 -11.74
C SER A 128 19.68 14.71 -12.02
N PHE A 129 18.74 14.26 -11.14
CA PHE A 129 17.36 14.69 -11.18
C PHE A 129 17.20 16.22 -11.15
N LYS A 130 18.16 16.94 -10.53
CA LYS A 130 18.16 18.42 -10.42
C LYS A 130 18.28 19.12 -11.79
N GLN A 131 18.73 18.43 -12.81
CA GLN A 131 18.92 18.97 -14.15
C GLN A 131 17.75 18.67 -15.10
N LEU A 132 16.80 17.84 -14.67
CA LEU A 132 15.67 17.46 -15.51
C LEU A 132 14.71 18.64 -15.70
N ARG A 133 14.40 18.95 -16.96
CA ARG A 133 13.38 19.90 -17.38
C ARG A 133 12.09 19.17 -17.70
N ASN A 134 11.01 19.91 -17.90
CA ASN A 134 9.70 19.33 -18.26
C ASN A 134 9.77 18.50 -19.54
N GLU A 135 10.54 18.93 -20.54
CA GLU A 135 10.72 18.24 -21.82
C GLU A 135 11.43 16.88 -21.63
N ASP A 136 12.37 16.82 -20.67
CA ASP A 136 13.06 15.57 -20.33
C ASP A 136 12.09 14.56 -19.70
N LEU A 137 11.19 15.02 -18.84
CA LEU A 137 10.16 14.17 -18.21
C LEU A 137 9.15 13.66 -19.24
N GLU A 138 8.78 14.47 -20.25
CA GLU A 138 7.94 14.03 -21.36
C GLU A 138 8.64 12.93 -22.20
N ARG A 139 9.91 13.11 -22.53
CA ARG A 139 10.72 12.14 -23.24
C ARG A 139 10.85 10.84 -22.43
N ILE A 140 11.21 10.94 -21.15
CA ILE A 140 11.32 9.80 -20.24
C ILE A 140 10.00 9.02 -20.19
N ALA A 141 8.84 9.70 -20.12
CA ALA A 141 7.54 9.03 -20.13
C ALA A 141 7.34 8.18 -21.39
N LEU A 142 7.72 8.67 -22.56
CA LEU A 142 7.64 7.92 -23.82
C LEU A 142 8.61 6.75 -23.87
N GLU A 143 9.86 6.96 -23.42
CA GLU A 143 10.87 5.90 -23.34
C GLU A 143 10.44 4.77 -22.42
N LEU A 144 9.87 5.08 -21.25
CA LEU A 144 9.29 4.09 -20.33
C LEU A 144 8.16 3.31 -20.98
N ARG A 145 7.25 4.00 -21.66
CA ARG A 145 6.13 3.36 -22.36
C ARG A 145 6.58 2.46 -23.50
N GLU A 146 7.62 2.85 -24.23
CA GLU A 146 8.24 2.05 -25.29
C GLU A 146 8.94 0.82 -24.68
N HIS A 147 9.79 1.02 -23.66
CA HIS A 147 10.51 -0.05 -22.97
C HIS A 147 9.55 -1.15 -22.49
N TRP A 148 8.42 -0.76 -21.91
CA TRP A 148 7.44 -1.70 -21.39
C TRP A 148 6.36 -2.13 -22.41
N GLY A 149 6.47 -1.74 -23.66
CA GLY A 149 5.55 -2.14 -24.72
C GLY A 149 4.12 -1.63 -24.55
N LEU A 150 3.90 -0.55 -23.80
CA LEU A 150 2.58 0.03 -23.61
C LEU A 150 2.03 0.77 -24.82
N GLY A 151 2.91 1.18 -25.75
CA GLY A 151 2.54 2.03 -26.86
C GLY A 151 1.94 3.37 -26.41
N HIS A 152 1.07 3.93 -27.25
CA HIS A 152 0.50 5.27 -26.99
C HIS A 152 -0.90 5.26 -26.34
N GLY A 153 -1.49 4.10 -26.12
CA GLY A 153 -2.82 3.95 -25.54
C GLY A 153 -2.86 4.08 -24.00
N PRO A 154 -4.05 3.97 -23.39
CA PRO A 154 -4.20 4.03 -21.94
C PRO A 154 -3.43 2.94 -21.20
N CYS A 155 -2.84 3.25 -20.04
CA CYS A 155 -2.45 2.28 -19.03
C CYS A 155 -3.67 2.04 -18.13
N VAL A 156 -4.34 0.90 -18.32
CA VAL A 156 -5.66 0.66 -17.69
C VAL A 156 -5.56 0.36 -16.19
N ASP A 157 -4.48 -0.28 -15.75
CA ASP A 157 -4.25 -0.65 -14.34
C ASP A 157 -2.77 -0.49 -14.02
N VAL A 158 -2.42 0.66 -13.43
CA VAL A 158 -1.03 0.99 -13.06
C VAL A 158 -0.54 0.10 -11.93
N VAL A 159 -1.40 -0.31 -11.00
CA VAL A 159 -1.01 -1.17 -9.88
C VAL A 159 -0.56 -2.53 -10.39
N ALA A 160 -1.41 -3.20 -11.17
CA ALA A 160 -1.05 -4.49 -11.79
C ALA A 160 0.15 -4.36 -12.75
N PHE A 161 0.28 -3.19 -13.40
CA PHE A 161 1.42 -2.88 -14.24
C PHE A 161 2.73 -2.81 -13.43
N MET A 162 2.73 -2.11 -12.30
CA MET A 162 3.90 -2.03 -11.41
C MET A 162 4.29 -3.41 -10.89
N GLU A 163 3.33 -4.22 -10.41
CA GLU A 163 3.59 -5.57 -9.91
C GLU A 163 4.25 -6.47 -10.97
N ARG A 164 3.79 -6.41 -12.22
CA ARG A 164 4.41 -7.16 -13.33
C ARG A 164 5.83 -6.73 -13.65
N ASN A 165 6.18 -5.48 -13.37
CA ASN A 165 7.53 -4.94 -13.59
C ASN A 165 8.39 -4.95 -12.31
N GLY A 166 8.02 -5.80 -11.35
CA GLY A 166 8.85 -6.13 -10.20
C GLY A 166 8.72 -5.20 -9.00
N PHE A 167 7.74 -4.32 -8.96
CA PHE A 167 7.40 -3.60 -7.74
C PHE A 167 6.68 -4.51 -6.75
N VAL A 168 6.91 -4.34 -5.48
CA VAL A 168 6.04 -4.86 -4.42
C VAL A 168 5.10 -3.75 -4.00
N VAL A 169 3.81 -3.96 -4.24
CA VAL A 169 2.79 -2.98 -3.93
C VAL A 169 1.86 -3.53 -2.85
N ALA A 170 1.55 -2.69 -1.86
CA ALA A 170 0.52 -2.96 -0.87
C ALA A 170 -0.39 -1.73 -0.72
N SER A 171 -1.53 -1.90 -0.07
CA SER A 171 -2.41 -0.77 0.25
C SER A 171 -2.95 -0.87 1.66
N GLU A 172 -2.99 0.27 2.37
CA GLU A 172 -3.46 0.37 3.74
C GLU A 172 -4.11 1.72 4.02
N GLU A 173 -4.89 1.79 5.09
CA GLU A 173 -5.37 3.06 5.62
C GLU A 173 -4.21 3.88 6.18
N MET A 174 -3.99 5.08 5.65
CA MET A 174 -2.92 5.99 6.09
C MET A 174 -3.28 6.75 7.37
N GLY A 175 -4.57 6.75 7.75
CA GLY A 175 -5.10 7.48 8.90
C GLY A 175 -5.12 8.99 8.70
N THR A 176 -4.84 9.47 7.49
CA THR A 176 -4.88 10.89 7.13
C THR A 176 -5.08 11.07 5.63
N ALA A 177 -5.88 12.07 5.30
CA ALA A 177 -6.11 12.45 3.92
C ALA A 177 -4.92 13.13 3.20
N ARG A 178 -3.81 13.33 3.90
CA ARG A 178 -2.63 14.04 3.39
C ARG A 178 -1.50 13.11 2.93
N LEU A 179 -1.62 11.82 3.20
CA LEU A 179 -0.73 10.80 2.68
C LEU A 179 -1.51 9.98 1.66
N ASP A 180 -1.08 9.99 0.42
CA ASP A 180 -1.70 9.27 -0.69
C ASP A 180 -0.93 7.98 -1.00
N GLY A 181 0.35 7.94 -0.64
CA GLY A 181 1.24 6.80 -0.79
C GLY A 181 2.62 7.08 -0.24
N LEU A 182 3.47 6.09 -0.34
CA LEU A 182 4.91 6.20 -0.12
C LEU A 182 5.66 5.14 -0.92
N CYS A 183 6.84 5.50 -1.38
CA CYS A 183 7.75 4.63 -2.11
C CYS A 183 9.10 4.55 -1.41
N ARG A 184 9.72 3.36 -1.45
CA ARG A 184 11.08 3.15 -1.01
C ARG A 184 11.74 1.98 -1.74
N TRP A 185 13.00 2.12 -2.09
CA TRP A 185 13.82 1.00 -2.56
C TRP A 185 14.34 0.17 -1.38
N HIS A 186 14.27 -1.15 -1.52
CA HIS A 186 14.95 -2.09 -0.64
C HIS A 186 16.39 -2.23 -1.10
N ASP A 187 17.36 -1.99 -0.19
CA ASP A 187 18.77 -1.90 -0.59
C ASP A 187 19.36 -3.24 -1.02
N ASP A 188 19.07 -4.33 -0.32
CA ASP A 188 19.63 -5.65 -0.63
C ASP A 188 18.95 -6.28 -1.87
N GLU A 189 17.63 -6.18 -1.96
CA GLU A 189 16.85 -6.74 -3.07
C GLU A 189 16.91 -5.89 -4.35
N GLN A 190 17.35 -4.64 -4.25
CA GLN A 190 17.32 -3.65 -5.33
C GLN A 190 15.93 -3.57 -6.00
N ARG A 191 14.88 -3.58 -5.18
CA ARG A 191 13.48 -3.64 -5.56
C ARG A 191 12.71 -2.46 -4.96
N PRO A 192 11.81 -1.80 -5.71
CA PRO A 192 10.95 -0.75 -5.17
C PRO A 192 9.74 -1.35 -4.47
N TYR A 193 9.42 -0.80 -3.31
CA TYR A 193 8.23 -1.09 -2.51
C TYR A 193 7.36 0.13 -2.43
N VAL A 194 6.07 -0.07 -2.58
CA VAL A 194 5.07 1.00 -2.59
C VAL A 194 3.93 0.64 -1.66
N LEU A 195 3.55 1.59 -0.83
CA LEU A 195 2.38 1.49 0.04
C LEU A 195 1.39 2.59 -0.36
N LEU A 196 0.22 2.22 -0.86
CA LEU A 196 -0.82 3.12 -1.36
C LEU A 196 -1.91 3.34 -0.31
N ALA A 197 -2.48 4.54 -0.25
CA ALA A 197 -3.54 4.87 0.69
C ALA A 197 -4.89 4.24 0.29
N ASP A 198 -5.60 3.65 1.25
CA ASP A 198 -6.98 3.16 1.07
C ASP A 198 -8.05 4.11 1.65
N ASP A 199 -7.65 5.23 2.29
CA ASP A 199 -8.59 6.17 2.93
C ASP A 199 -9.52 6.91 1.95
N LYS A 200 -9.08 7.08 0.70
CA LYS A 200 -9.84 7.80 -0.33
C LYS A 200 -9.67 7.09 -1.66
N MET A 201 -10.65 6.34 -2.04
CA MET A 201 -10.54 5.52 -3.23
C MET A 201 -11.51 5.94 -4.31
N SER A 202 -10.98 6.44 -5.43
CA SER A 202 -11.59 6.27 -6.73
C SER A 202 -10.60 5.64 -7.68
N PHE A 203 -11.09 5.03 -8.73
CA PHE A 203 -10.25 4.39 -9.74
C PHE A 203 -9.17 5.34 -10.27
N SER A 204 -9.60 6.51 -10.75
CA SER A 204 -8.70 7.48 -11.36
C SER A 204 -7.69 8.08 -10.37
N ARG A 205 -8.06 8.18 -9.09
CA ARG A 205 -7.13 8.59 -8.05
C ARG A 205 -6.07 7.53 -7.83
N ARG A 206 -6.46 6.27 -7.68
CA ARG A 206 -5.54 5.12 -7.55
C ARG A 206 -4.53 5.07 -8.69
N GLN A 207 -4.98 5.30 -9.93
CA GLN A 207 -4.10 5.37 -11.10
C GLN A 207 -3.03 6.45 -10.97
N MET A 208 -3.43 7.65 -10.57
CA MET A 208 -2.49 8.78 -10.42
C MET A 208 -1.55 8.57 -9.23
N ASP A 209 -2.05 8.10 -8.08
CA ASP A 209 -1.24 7.87 -6.90
C ASP A 209 -0.20 6.76 -7.16
N ALA A 210 -0.59 5.65 -7.81
CA ALA A 210 0.32 4.58 -8.19
C ALA A 210 1.39 5.06 -9.21
N ALA A 211 0.99 5.83 -10.22
CA ALA A 211 1.92 6.39 -11.19
C ALA A 211 2.89 7.41 -10.56
N HIS A 212 2.44 8.16 -9.57
CA HIS A 212 3.26 9.09 -8.80
C HIS A 212 4.35 8.35 -7.99
N GLU A 213 3.96 7.30 -7.25
CA GLU A 213 4.93 6.50 -6.49
C GLU A 213 5.89 5.74 -7.42
N MET A 214 5.41 5.25 -8.56
CA MET A 214 6.25 4.68 -9.60
C MET A 214 7.27 5.71 -10.12
N SER A 215 6.88 6.96 -10.29
CA SER A 215 7.76 8.02 -10.75
C SER A 215 8.88 8.33 -9.74
N HIS A 216 8.59 8.28 -8.44
CA HIS A 216 9.64 8.37 -7.41
C HIS A 216 10.64 7.21 -7.51
N ALA A 217 10.17 5.98 -7.70
CA ALA A 217 11.05 4.83 -7.87
C ALA A 217 11.98 4.95 -9.07
N ILE A 218 11.53 5.59 -10.15
CA ILE A 218 12.28 5.74 -11.40
C ILE A 218 13.25 6.91 -11.33
N LEU A 219 12.77 8.10 -10.99
CA LEU A 219 13.56 9.34 -11.05
C LEU A 219 14.45 9.56 -9.83
N HIS A 220 14.01 9.10 -8.66
CA HIS A 220 14.59 9.52 -7.38
C HIS A 220 15.27 8.37 -6.62
N ARG A 221 15.57 7.26 -7.32
CA ARG A 221 16.22 6.08 -6.73
C ARG A 221 17.52 6.40 -5.98
N GLY A 222 18.32 7.35 -6.49
CA GLY A 222 19.61 7.72 -5.92
C GLY A 222 19.59 8.91 -4.97
N VAL A 223 18.41 9.49 -4.68
CA VAL A 223 18.27 10.68 -3.83
C VAL A 223 18.62 10.35 -2.37
N THR A 224 19.44 11.18 -1.76
CA THR A 224 19.76 11.09 -0.32
C THR A 224 18.68 11.76 0.52
N MET A 225 18.68 11.51 1.85
CA MET A 225 17.75 12.18 2.76
C MET A 225 17.95 13.71 2.76
N GLU A 226 19.20 14.17 2.71
CA GLU A 226 19.55 15.59 2.65
C GLU A 226 19.00 16.24 1.37
N GLU A 227 19.20 15.60 0.21
CA GLU A 227 18.67 16.08 -1.07
C GLU A 227 17.13 16.07 -1.10
N PHE A 228 16.51 15.07 -0.48
CA PHE A 228 15.05 15.00 -0.37
C PHE A 228 14.48 16.15 0.45
N GLU A 229 15.12 16.51 1.57
CA GLU A 229 14.69 17.64 2.39
C GLU A 229 14.93 18.99 1.69
N GLU A 230 16.09 19.14 1.03
CA GLU A 230 16.47 20.38 0.34
C GLU A 230 15.65 20.64 -0.94
N HIS A 231 15.32 19.60 -1.69
CA HIS A 231 14.69 19.71 -3.01
C HIS A 231 13.28 19.11 -3.06
N PHE A 232 12.59 19.05 -1.93
CA PHE A 232 11.29 18.40 -1.80
C PHE A 232 10.28 18.83 -2.88
N ASP A 233 10.08 20.13 -3.06
CA ASP A 233 9.11 20.65 -4.03
C ASP A 233 9.44 20.26 -5.48
N LEU A 234 10.73 20.25 -5.83
CA LEU A 234 11.19 19.81 -7.14
C LEU A 234 10.95 18.32 -7.35
N ILE A 235 11.27 17.49 -6.37
CA ILE A 235 11.10 16.04 -6.40
C ILE A 235 9.62 15.70 -6.57
N GLU A 236 8.74 16.34 -5.82
CA GLU A 236 7.29 16.16 -5.93
C GLU A 236 6.74 16.63 -7.27
N GLN A 237 7.19 17.79 -7.75
CA GLN A 237 6.80 18.32 -9.06
C GLN A 237 7.19 17.37 -10.20
N GLN A 238 8.41 16.84 -10.16
CA GLN A 238 8.91 15.89 -11.16
C GLN A 238 8.11 14.60 -11.15
N ALA A 239 7.82 14.05 -9.96
CA ALA A 239 7.03 12.83 -9.83
C ALA A 239 5.61 13.01 -10.40
N PHE A 240 4.94 14.11 -10.07
CA PHE A 240 3.62 14.42 -10.65
C PHE A 240 3.67 14.64 -12.16
N ARG A 241 4.70 15.34 -12.65
CA ARG A 241 4.84 15.58 -14.08
C ARG A 241 5.07 14.28 -14.85
N LEU A 242 5.98 13.43 -14.38
CA LEU A 242 6.23 12.14 -15.02
C LEU A 242 5.00 11.23 -14.97
N ALA A 243 4.31 11.15 -13.83
CA ALA A 243 3.07 10.38 -13.69
C ALA A 243 2.00 10.83 -14.68
N SER A 244 1.80 12.15 -14.79
CA SER A 244 0.86 12.74 -15.75
C SER A 244 1.26 12.47 -17.21
N ALA A 245 2.54 12.59 -17.53
CA ALA A 245 3.07 12.32 -18.87
C ALA A 245 2.97 10.83 -19.24
N PHE A 246 3.22 9.95 -18.28
CA PHE A 246 3.07 8.51 -18.46
C PHE A 246 1.62 8.10 -18.71
N LEU A 247 0.67 8.64 -17.93
CA LEU A 247 -0.74 8.32 -18.06
C LEU A 247 -1.39 8.95 -19.30
N LEU A 248 -0.99 10.17 -19.68
CA LEU A 248 -1.54 10.95 -20.77
C LEU A 248 -0.41 11.46 -21.68
N PRO A 249 0.13 10.62 -22.59
CA PRO A 249 1.25 10.98 -23.45
C PRO A 249 0.96 12.23 -24.31
N HIS A 250 1.92 13.15 -24.35
CA HIS A 250 1.77 14.41 -25.09
C HIS A 250 1.65 14.23 -26.60
N THR A 251 2.08 13.08 -27.10
CA THR A 251 2.03 12.77 -28.55
C THR A 251 0.67 12.34 -29.05
N VAL A 252 -0.25 11.90 -28.15
CA VAL A 252 -1.54 11.34 -28.56
C VAL A 252 -2.70 11.97 -27.81
N TYR A 253 -2.57 12.13 -26.49
CA TYR A 253 -3.68 12.62 -25.68
C TYR A 253 -4.25 13.96 -26.14
N PRO A 254 -3.44 15.00 -26.51
CA PRO A 254 -3.95 16.28 -27.01
C PRO A 254 -4.74 16.14 -28.31
N GLU A 255 -4.38 15.19 -29.17
CA GLU A 255 -5.09 14.98 -30.46
C GLU A 255 -6.49 14.42 -30.27
N GLU A 256 -6.74 13.74 -29.12
CA GLU A 256 -8.07 13.24 -28.74
C GLU A 256 -8.94 14.32 -28.10
N THR A 257 -8.37 15.48 -27.70
CA THR A 257 -9.06 16.61 -27.06
C THR A 257 -9.32 17.74 -28.07
N ARG A 258 -10.47 17.74 -28.71
CA ARG A 258 -10.76 18.71 -29.79
C ARG A 258 -11.44 19.99 -29.31
N PHE A 259 -12.35 19.87 -28.34
CA PHE A 259 -13.22 20.95 -27.92
C PHE A 259 -12.92 21.47 -26.53
N HIS A 260 -12.02 20.82 -25.79
CA HIS A 260 -11.65 21.14 -24.41
C HIS A 260 -12.87 21.38 -23.51
N SER A 261 -13.90 20.54 -23.65
CA SER A 261 -15.14 20.64 -22.89
C SER A 261 -15.21 19.61 -21.78
N LEU A 262 -15.95 19.89 -20.70
CA LEU A 262 -16.13 18.92 -19.61
C LEU A 262 -16.79 17.62 -20.07
N SER A 263 -17.69 17.67 -21.06
CA SER A 263 -18.32 16.45 -21.60
C SER A 263 -17.34 15.59 -22.41
N GLU A 264 -16.40 16.23 -23.09
CA GLU A 264 -15.31 15.51 -23.78
C GLU A 264 -14.35 14.88 -22.76
N PHE A 265 -13.94 15.61 -21.72
CA PHE A 265 -13.11 15.05 -20.65
C PHE A 265 -13.79 13.92 -19.87
N GLU A 266 -15.12 13.94 -19.74
CA GLU A 266 -15.89 12.84 -19.16
C GLU A 266 -15.80 11.59 -20.04
N ALA A 267 -15.96 11.72 -21.35
CA ALA A 267 -15.79 10.61 -22.29
C ALA A 267 -14.34 10.08 -22.32
N LEU A 268 -13.36 10.98 -22.29
CA LEU A 268 -11.93 10.62 -22.23
C LEU A 268 -11.55 10.02 -20.88
N LYS A 269 -12.23 10.35 -19.78
CA LYS A 269 -12.04 9.69 -18.49
C LYS A 269 -12.35 8.20 -18.60
N ASP A 270 -13.43 7.82 -19.30
CA ASP A 270 -13.74 6.41 -19.51
C ASP A 270 -12.65 5.69 -20.31
N ARG A 271 -12.08 6.32 -21.31
CA ARG A 271 -11.00 5.76 -22.12
C ARG A 271 -9.66 5.69 -21.38
N TRP A 272 -9.20 6.83 -20.84
CA TRP A 272 -7.86 6.98 -20.26
C TRP A 272 -7.76 6.59 -18.79
N LYS A 273 -8.89 6.42 -18.12
CA LYS A 273 -8.99 6.09 -16.68
C LYS A 273 -8.31 7.12 -15.76
N VAL A 274 -8.18 8.36 -16.24
CA VAL A 274 -7.60 9.51 -15.55
C VAL A 274 -8.69 10.53 -15.23
N SER A 275 -8.63 11.15 -14.04
CA SER A 275 -9.65 12.10 -13.59
C SER A 275 -9.77 13.31 -14.51
N ILE A 276 -10.98 13.85 -14.63
CA ILE A 276 -11.26 15.08 -15.42
C ILE A 276 -10.37 16.24 -14.96
N LYS A 277 -10.18 16.36 -13.65
CA LYS A 277 -9.30 17.37 -13.07
C LYS A 277 -7.85 17.22 -13.53
N ALA A 278 -7.34 16.00 -13.58
CA ALA A 278 -5.97 15.72 -14.04
C ALA A 278 -5.83 15.95 -15.55
N GLN A 279 -6.86 15.65 -16.34
CA GLN A 279 -6.89 15.93 -17.78
C GLN A 279 -6.78 17.44 -18.07
N ILE A 280 -7.56 18.28 -17.38
CA ILE A 280 -7.48 19.75 -17.49
C ILE A 280 -6.06 20.24 -17.11
N LYS A 281 -5.52 19.72 -15.99
CA LYS A 281 -4.16 20.05 -15.55
C LYS A 281 -3.13 19.69 -16.61
N ARG A 282 -3.26 18.49 -17.20
CA ARG A 282 -2.34 17.98 -18.23
C ARG A 282 -2.27 18.90 -19.44
N LEU A 283 -3.40 19.36 -19.97
CA LEU A 283 -3.44 20.27 -21.11
C LEU A 283 -2.90 21.67 -20.76
N ALA A 284 -3.10 22.12 -19.53
CA ALA A 284 -2.48 23.34 -19.05
C ALA A 284 -0.95 23.20 -18.90
N ASP A 285 -0.46 22.05 -18.42
CA ASP A 285 0.97 21.75 -18.30
C ASP A 285 1.66 21.60 -19.66
N LEU A 286 0.91 21.36 -20.73
CA LEU A 286 1.37 21.30 -22.12
C LEU A 286 1.18 22.63 -22.87
N ASP A 287 0.77 23.69 -22.18
CA ASP A 287 0.48 25.02 -22.77
C ASP A 287 -0.60 25.00 -23.87
N ILE A 288 -1.45 23.95 -23.90
CA ILE A 288 -2.60 23.83 -24.82
C ILE A 288 -3.80 24.60 -24.29
N LEU A 289 -4.01 24.58 -22.98
CA LEU A 289 -4.97 25.43 -22.27
C LEU A 289 -4.22 26.58 -21.60
N ASP A 290 -4.61 27.78 -21.92
CA ASP A 290 -4.13 28.94 -21.16
C ASP A 290 -4.74 28.99 -19.74
N THR A 291 -4.20 29.86 -18.91
CA THR A 291 -4.62 30.00 -17.50
C THR A 291 -6.09 30.33 -17.34
N GLU A 292 -6.67 31.15 -18.26
CA GLU A 292 -8.06 31.59 -18.17
C GLU A 292 -9.03 30.47 -18.60
N ALA A 293 -8.72 29.75 -19.67
CA ALA A 293 -9.47 28.59 -20.12
C ALA A 293 -9.47 27.49 -19.03
N ALA A 294 -8.31 27.15 -18.46
CA ALA A 294 -8.19 26.19 -17.38
C ALA A 294 -9.01 26.62 -16.14
N ARG A 295 -8.94 27.91 -15.75
CA ARG A 295 -9.74 28.46 -14.65
C ARG A 295 -11.24 28.34 -14.89
N THR A 296 -11.69 28.59 -16.12
CA THR A 296 -13.10 28.50 -16.52
C THR A 296 -13.59 27.05 -16.44
N LEU A 297 -12.77 26.10 -16.90
CA LEU A 297 -13.05 24.67 -16.78
C LEU A 297 -13.13 24.23 -15.31
N TYR A 298 -12.21 24.64 -14.45
CA TYR A 298 -12.26 24.33 -13.02
C TYR A 298 -13.48 24.94 -12.30
N LYS A 299 -13.92 26.14 -12.69
CA LYS A 299 -15.17 26.72 -12.15
C LYS A 299 -16.39 25.89 -12.58
N SER A 300 -16.47 25.52 -13.85
CA SER A 300 -17.55 24.68 -14.37
C SER A 300 -17.54 23.27 -13.78
N TYR A 301 -16.36 22.69 -13.59
CA TYR A 301 -16.13 21.41 -12.88
C TYR A 301 -16.68 21.47 -11.45
N SER A 302 -16.33 22.52 -10.69
CA SER A 302 -16.83 22.73 -9.33
C SER A 302 -18.34 22.96 -9.27
N ALA A 303 -18.89 23.71 -10.22
CA ALA A 303 -20.33 23.96 -10.35
C ALA A 303 -21.14 22.69 -10.61
N ARG A 304 -20.55 21.68 -11.29
CA ARG A 304 -21.15 20.35 -11.47
C ARG A 304 -21.06 19.47 -10.22
N GLY A 305 -20.44 19.95 -9.14
CA GLY A 305 -20.23 19.19 -7.91
C GLY A 305 -19.14 18.11 -7.99
N TRP A 306 -18.39 18.06 -9.07
CA TRP A 306 -17.38 17.02 -9.34
C TRP A 306 -16.16 17.09 -8.42
N SER A 307 -16.00 18.18 -7.68
CA SER A 307 -14.99 18.27 -6.61
C SER A 307 -15.21 17.25 -5.46
N ARG A 308 -16.41 16.65 -5.33
CA ARG A 308 -16.75 15.63 -4.33
C ARG A 308 -16.71 14.22 -4.88
N GLY A 309 -16.89 14.05 -6.16
CA GLY A 309 -16.87 12.78 -6.90
C GLY A 309 -17.14 13.06 -8.37
N GLU A 310 -16.28 12.57 -9.22
CA GLU A 310 -16.42 12.67 -10.67
C GLU A 310 -17.30 11.54 -11.20
N PRO A 311 -17.83 11.65 -12.43
CA PRO A 311 -18.50 10.55 -13.12
C PRO A 311 -17.67 9.27 -13.07
N PHE A 312 -18.31 8.13 -12.85
CA PHE A 312 -17.74 6.78 -12.72
C PHE A 312 -16.98 6.47 -11.43
N ASP A 313 -16.74 7.42 -10.53
CA ASP A 313 -15.97 7.16 -9.29
C ASP A 313 -16.68 6.19 -8.35
N ASP A 314 -18.01 6.11 -8.40
CA ASP A 314 -18.87 5.21 -7.63
C ASP A 314 -19.16 3.87 -8.32
N VAL A 315 -18.80 3.74 -9.59
CA VAL A 315 -19.12 2.56 -10.42
C VAL A 315 -17.91 1.66 -10.64
N TRP A 316 -16.74 2.25 -10.84
CA TRP A 316 -15.55 1.47 -11.15
C TRP A 316 -14.93 0.81 -9.93
N THR A 317 -14.59 -0.47 -10.06
CA THR A 317 -13.82 -1.18 -9.03
C THR A 317 -12.40 -0.64 -9.00
N VAL A 318 -11.98 -0.16 -7.84
CA VAL A 318 -10.63 0.41 -7.64
C VAL A 318 -9.58 -0.70 -7.74
N PRO A 319 -8.50 -0.49 -8.54
CA PRO A 319 -7.39 -1.44 -8.61
C PRO A 319 -6.74 -1.68 -7.25
N ARG A 320 -6.51 -2.94 -6.91
CA ARG A 320 -5.85 -3.36 -5.68
C ARG A 320 -4.61 -4.19 -5.98
N PRO A 321 -3.56 -4.08 -5.16
CA PRO A 321 -2.41 -4.98 -5.22
C PRO A 321 -2.83 -6.44 -5.05
N ARG A 322 -2.17 -7.36 -5.74
CA ARG A 322 -2.49 -8.79 -5.74
C ARG A 322 -1.29 -9.71 -5.60
N ALA A 323 -0.10 -9.24 -5.96
CA ALA A 323 1.09 -10.10 -6.07
C ALA A 323 1.40 -10.84 -4.76
N LEU A 324 1.31 -10.19 -3.61
CA LEU A 324 1.56 -10.83 -2.31
C LEU A 324 0.46 -11.83 -1.93
N ALA A 325 -0.80 -11.52 -2.22
CA ALA A 325 -1.92 -12.44 -1.99
C ALA A 325 -1.78 -13.68 -2.88
N GLU A 326 -1.43 -13.49 -4.15
CA GLU A 326 -1.20 -14.58 -5.10
C GLU A 326 0.01 -15.42 -4.68
N ALA A 327 1.10 -14.80 -4.19
CA ALA A 327 2.26 -15.49 -3.64
C ALA A 327 1.91 -16.35 -2.42
N LEU A 328 1.15 -15.81 -1.45
CA LEU A 328 0.69 -16.55 -0.28
C LEU A 328 -0.21 -17.73 -0.67
N ASN A 329 -1.15 -17.52 -1.59
CA ASN A 329 -2.00 -18.60 -2.10
C ASN A 329 -1.15 -19.67 -2.81
N ALA A 330 -0.20 -19.28 -3.66
CA ALA A 330 0.67 -20.23 -4.37
C ALA A 330 1.50 -21.09 -3.40
N VAL A 331 2.03 -20.51 -2.32
CA VAL A 331 2.77 -21.25 -1.28
C VAL A 331 1.90 -22.31 -0.61
N VAL A 332 0.65 -21.96 -0.28
CA VAL A 332 -0.29 -22.87 0.39
C VAL A 332 -0.82 -23.93 -0.59
N ASP A 333 -1.20 -23.55 -1.80
CA ASP A 333 -1.76 -24.43 -2.82
C ASP A 333 -0.71 -25.47 -3.30
N ALA A 334 0.56 -25.04 -3.40
CA ALA A 334 1.68 -25.94 -3.70
C ALA A 334 2.13 -26.79 -2.48
N GLN A 335 1.47 -26.65 -1.33
CA GLN A 335 1.77 -27.36 -0.10
C GLN A 335 3.23 -27.16 0.40
N LEU A 336 3.85 -26.03 0.06
CA LEU A 336 5.19 -25.69 0.55
C LEU A 336 5.15 -25.31 2.03
N ARG A 337 4.07 -24.66 2.45
CA ARG A 337 3.73 -24.31 3.84
C ARG A 337 2.22 -24.35 4.03
N THR A 338 1.80 -24.71 5.23
CA THR A 338 0.44 -24.48 5.69
C THR A 338 0.30 -23.03 6.20
N LYS A 339 -0.91 -22.50 6.26
CA LYS A 339 -1.19 -21.20 6.85
C LYS A 339 -0.67 -21.07 8.28
N SER A 340 -0.83 -22.14 9.07
CA SER A 340 -0.35 -22.22 10.45
C SER A 340 1.18 -22.17 10.52
N GLU A 341 1.91 -22.86 9.63
CA GLU A 341 3.37 -22.82 9.56
C GLU A 341 3.88 -21.45 9.15
N LEU A 342 3.23 -20.78 8.16
CA LEU A 342 3.57 -19.43 7.79
C LEU A 342 3.53 -18.48 9.00
N LEU A 343 2.45 -18.52 9.79
CA LEU A 343 2.32 -17.69 10.98
C LEU A 343 3.26 -18.08 12.11
N SER A 344 3.49 -19.39 12.31
CA SER A 344 4.25 -19.86 13.46
C SER A 344 5.76 -19.88 13.25
N SER A 345 6.24 -19.91 11.99
CA SER A 345 7.66 -20.06 11.67
C SER A 345 8.21 -18.93 10.82
N ASP A 346 7.49 -18.51 9.78
CA ASP A 346 8.05 -17.62 8.76
C ASP A 346 7.74 -16.15 9.03
N LEU A 347 6.49 -15.85 9.39
CA LEU A 347 6.05 -14.47 9.68
C LEU A 347 6.24 -14.15 11.16
N THR A 348 6.56 -12.88 11.46
CA THR A 348 6.69 -12.40 12.85
C THR A 348 5.62 -11.38 13.24
N ILE A 349 4.86 -10.90 12.27
CA ILE A 349 3.69 -10.02 12.46
C ILE A 349 2.42 -10.85 12.63
N SER A 350 1.34 -10.24 13.09
CA SER A 350 0.08 -10.96 13.29
C SER A 350 -0.57 -11.38 11.97
N ALA A 351 -1.48 -12.36 12.03
CA ALA A 351 -2.32 -12.77 10.91
C ALA A 351 -3.01 -11.57 10.26
N ARG A 352 -3.65 -10.73 11.08
CA ARG A 352 -4.37 -9.54 10.60
C ARG A 352 -3.48 -8.53 9.90
N ASP A 353 -2.28 -8.29 10.42
CA ASP A 353 -1.32 -7.37 9.79
C ASP A 353 -0.78 -7.93 8.48
N ALA A 354 -0.53 -9.24 8.42
CA ALA A 354 -0.11 -9.93 7.20
C ALA A 354 -1.23 -9.93 6.14
N GLU A 355 -2.47 -10.20 6.54
CA GLU A 355 -3.66 -10.12 5.68
C GLU A 355 -3.83 -8.72 5.09
N SER A 356 -3.71 -7.69 5.92
CA SER A 356 -3.83 -6.29 5.49
C SER A 356 -2.75 -5.95 4.45
N LEU A 357 -1.48 -6.19 4.77
CA LEU A 357 -0.34 -5.89 3.88
C LEU A 357 -0.36 -6.69 2.57
N ALA A 358 -0.82 -7.94 2.62
CA ALA A 358 -0.93 -8.78 1.44
C ALA A 358 -2.21 -8.54 0.62
N GLY A 359 -3.16 -7.75 1.12
CA GLY A 359 -4.46 -7.56 0.46
C GLY A 359 -5.36 -8.81 0.51
N LEU A 360 -5.18 -9.66 1.51
CA LEU A 360 -6.00 -10.85 1.74
C LEU A 360 -7.28 -10.52 2.51
N PRO A 361 -8.34 -11.34 2.37
CA PRO A 361 -9.52 -11.23 3.21
C PRO A 361 -9.17 -11.43 4.69
N ILE A 362 -9.85 -10.70 5.58
CA ILE A 362 -9.74 -10.90 7.03
C ILE A 362 -10.12 -12.34 7.37
N GLY A 363 -9.27 -13.03 8.14
CA GLY A 363 -9.44 -14.43 8.53
C GLY A 363 -8.93 -15.41 7.49
N TRP A 364 -8.16 -14.97 6.50
CA TRP A 364 -7.55 -15.88 5.53
C TRP A 364 -6.62 -16.89 6.21
N PHE A 365 -5.89 -16.47 7.25
CA PHE A 365 -5.04 -17.37 8.03
C PHE A 365 -5.81 -18.29 8.98
N ASP A 366 -7.08 -18.00 9.29
CA ASP A 366 -7.88 -18.87 10.14
C ASP A 366 -8.18 -20.18 9.40
N ASP A 367 -7.69 -21.29 9.93
CA ASP A 367 -8.02 -22.64 9.47
C ASP A 367 -9.48 -23.01 9.83
N HIS A 368 -10.40 -22.13 9.52
CA HIS A 368 -11.79 -22.55 9.42
C HIS A 368 -11.88 -23.42 8.15
N GLN A 369 -11.49 -24.70 8.27
CA GLN A 369 -12.20 -25.71 7.52
C GLN A 369 -13.66 -25.40 7.82
N SER A 370 -14.34 -24.75 6.88
CA SER A 370 -15.78 -24.72 6.87
C SER A 370 -16.18 -26.18 6.84
N SER A 371 -16.35 -26.76 8.03
CA SER A 371 -17.05 -28.03 8.16
C SER A 371 -18.44 -27.75 7.59
N ILE A 372 -18.59 -27.96 6.29
CA ILE A 372 -19.89 -28.02 5.66
C ILE A 372 -20.58 -29.12 6.43
N ILE A 373 -21.36 -28.75 7.42
CA ILE A 373 -22.27 -29.69 8.07
C ILE A 373 -23.23 -30.09 6.97
N LYS A 374 -22.94 -31.21 6.32
CA LYS A 374 -23.81 -31.79 5.34
C LYS A 374 -25.03 -32.27 6.10
N LEU A 375 -26.06 -31.42 6.19
CA LEU A 375 -27.36 -31.82 6.71
C LEU A 375 -27.87 -32.88 5.76
N ILE A 376 -27.78 -34.13 6.18
CA ILE A 376 -28.39 -35.26 5.46
C ILE A 376 -29.88 -35.16 5.77
N PRO A 377 -30.75 -35.00 4.74
CA PRO A 377 -32.19 -35.06 4.95
C PRO A 377 -32.53 -36.36 5.64
N ARG A 378 -33.31 -36.30 6.70
CA ARG A 378 -33.77 -37.51 7.42
C ARG A 378 -34.62 -38.26 6.39
N ALA A 379 -34.11 -39.40 5.91
CA ALA A 379 -34.89 -40.31 5.08
C ALA A 379 -36.14 -40.70 5.87
N ASP A 380 -37.32 -40.66 5.21
CA ASP A 380 -38.59 -41.07 5.78
C ASP A 380 -38.43 -42.50 6.38
N GLN A 381 -38.28 -42.57 7.69
CA GLN A 381 -38.49 -43.83 8.39
C GLN A 381 -39.98 -44.06 8.49
N PRO A 382 -40.49 -45.25 8.20
CA PRO A 382 -41.91 -45.56 8.30
C PRO A 382 -42.37 -45.27 9.77
N ARG A 383 -43.39 -44.43 9.91
CA ARG A 383 -43.96 -44.10 11.19
C ARG A 383 -44.60 -45.32 11.79
N PHE A 384 -43.93 -45.93 12.81
CA PHE A 384 -44.63 -46.81 13.71
C PHE A 384 -45.58 -45.97 14.53
N SER A 385 -46.89 -46.16 14.34
CA SER A 385 -47.94 -45.53 15.07
C SER A 385 -47.98 -46.11 16.48
N THR A 386 -47.42 -45.40 17.45
CA THR A 386 -47.80 -45.54 18.85
C THR A 386 -48.34 -44.21 19.32
N GLY A 387 -49.66 -44.18 19.53
CA GLY A 387 -50.35 -42.98 19.97
C GLY A 387 -49.82 -42.46 21.32
N ARG A 388 -49.39 -41.20 21.28
CA ARG A 388 -49.49 -40.23 22.39
C ARG A 388 -49.39 -38.85 21.76
N SER A 389 -50.48 -38.07 21.87
CA SER A 389 -50.58 -36.68 21.48
C SER A 389 -49.60 -35.85 22.30
N GLY A 390 -48.58 -35.33 21.68
CA GLY A 390 -47.73 -34.26 22.20
C GLY A 390 -47.94 -33.02 21.34
N ALA A 391 -48.47 -31.95 21.93
CA ALA A 391 -48.66 -30.67 21.27
C ALA A 391 -47.29 -30.06 20.88
N VAL A 392 -47.11 -29.73 19.61
CA VAL A 392 -45.98 -28.96 19.12
C VAL A 392 -46.32 -27.48 19.29
N LEU A 393 -45.58 -26.80 20.15
CA LEU A 393 -45.68 -25.36 20.30
C LEU A 393 -44.87 -24.69 19.17
N PRO A 394 -45.42 -23.69 18.46
CA PRO A 394 -44.70 -22.96 17.46
C PRO A 394 -43.69 -22.00 18.11
N PHE A 395 -42.43 -22.02 17.62
CA PHE A 395 -41.40 -21.05 17.98
C PHE A 395 -41.78 -19.68 17.38
N ARG A 396 -42.09 -18.70 18.23
CA ARG A 396 -42.21 -17.28 17.85
C ARG A 396 -40.84 -16.65 17.96
N GLY A 397 -40.25 -16.31 16.81
CA GLY A 397 -39.14 -15.38 16.75
C GLY A 397 -39.66 -13.97 16.96
N ASP A 398 -39.27 -13.31 18.05
CA ASP A 398 -39.48 -11.91 18.25
C ASP A 398 -38.44 -11.12 17.45
N GLY A 399 -38.94 -10.35 16.46
CA GLY A 399 -38.20 -9.27 15.86
C GLY A 399 -38.19 -8.03 16.74
N LYS A 400 -37.01 -7.48 16.94
CA LYS A 400 -36.79 -6.02 17.01
C LYS A 400 -35.35 -5.75 16.54
#